data_60e884e33b0bce470b59bb26ee9f66d5
#
_entry.id   60e884e33b0bce470b59bb26ee9f66d5
#
_cell.length_a   1.000
_cell.length_b   1.000
_cell.length_c   1.000
_cell.angle_alpha   90.00
_cell.angle_beta   90.00
_cell.angle_gamma   90.00
#
_symmetry.space_group_name_H-M   'P 1'
#
loop_
_entity.id
_entity.type
_entity.pdbx_description
1 polymer ?
#
loop_
_entity_poly.entity_id
_entity_poly.type
_entity_poly.pdbx_seq_one_letter_code
_entity_poly.pdbx_strand_id
1 'polypeptide(L)'
;MMAKDKRGTIEIKKFADHDVITQPNPLRAMLRHVGDTDLDDPVARAEKALAGLSGEFQNWMSIEARRLSAAHAAILTGGFTEASRQELFRAAHDIKGDAATFGFPSAGAAAESLCRIIEHAPDLDEVPSDLIAHHINAIQAIVRQRTKLDTVAMAGELSRQLRGIADEYLAHANRDRPEHLEAILAPSIVSGE
;
A
#
# COMPACT_ATOMS: atom_id res chain seq x y z
N MET A 1 -47.81 37.04 -11.85
CA MET A 1 -47.26 36.05 -12.81
C MET A 1 -46.56 35.00 -11.98
N MET A 2 -47.22 33.85 -11.72
CA MET A 2 -46.74 32.81 -10.81
C MET A 2 -45.67 31.95 -11.49
N ALA A 3 -44.51 31.89 -10.90
CA ALA A 3 -43.44 30.98 -11.33
C ALA A 3 -43.88 29.52 -11.11
N LYS A 4 -44.04 28.76 -12.20
CA LYS A 4 -44.43 27.36 -12.22
C LYS A 4 -43.27 26.53 -11.70
N ASP A 5 -43.41 26.00 -10.47
CA ASP A 5 -42.47 25.10 -9.81
C ASP A 5 -42.33 23.79 -10.63
N LYS A 6 -41.22 23.64 -11.36
CA LYS A 6 -40.88 22.42 -12.10
C LYS A 6 -40.20 21.43 -11.18
N ARG A 7 -40.85 21.01 -10.10
CA ARG A 7 -40.45 19.83 -9.39
C ARG A 7 -40.87 18.61 -10.23
N GLY A 8 -39.88 17.89 -10.75
CA GLY A 8 -40.14 16.71 -11.55
C GLY A 8 -40.92 15.67 -10.74
N THR A 9 -41.86 15.02 -11.42
CA THR A 9 -42.77 14.04 -10.82
C THR A 9 -42.00 12.75 -10.51
N ILE A 10 -42.18 12.21 -9.33
CA ILE A 10 -41.67 10.86 -8.98
C ILE A 10 -42.43 9.81 -9.81
N GLU A 11 -41.74 9.00 -10.56
CA GLU A 11 -42.30 7.88 -11.31
C GLU A 11 -42.13 6.59 -10.52
N ILE A 12 -43.24 5.89 -10.27
CA ILE A 12 -43.23 4.59 -9.56
C ILE A 12 -43.70 3.52 -10.53
N LYS A 13 -42.82 2.54 -10.83
CA LYS A 13 -43.16 1.33 -11.61
C LYS A 13 -43.27 0.15 -10.66
N LYS A 14 -44.48 -0.42 -10.56
CA LYS A 14 -44.74 -1.60 -9.71
C LYS A 14 -44.52 -2.89 -10.47
N PHE A 15 -43.75 -3.79 -9.85
CA PHE A 15 -43.57 -5.16 -10.28
C PHE A 15 -44.18 -6.12 -9.26
N ALA A 16 -44.18 -7.41 -9.54
CA ALA A 16 -44.83 -8.40 -8.68
C ALA A 16 -44.15 -8.58 -7.31
N ASP A 17 -42.84 -8.32 -7.23
CA ASP A 17 -41.97 -8.57 -6.09
C ASP A 17 -41.22 -7.31 -5.59
N HIS A 18 -41.28 -6.20 -6.37
CA HIS A 18 -40.62 -4.94 -6.00
C HIS A 18 -41.24 -3.72 -6.71
N ASP A 19 -40.94 -2.55 -6.18
CA ASP A 19 -41.28 -1.27 -6.80
C ASP A 19 -40.03 -0.52 -7.22
N VAL A 20 -39.97 0.01 -8.44
CA VAL A 20 -38.90 0.88 -8.92
C VAL A 20 -39.36 2.33 -8.82
N ILE A 21 -38.70 3.09 -7.97
CA ILE A 21 -38.99 4.51 -7.77
C ILE A 21 -37.90 5.33 -8.47
N THR A 22 -38.30 6.10 -9.50
CA THR A 22 -37.41 7.03 -10.19
C THR A 22 -37.64 8.42 -9.67
N GLN A 23 -36.66 8.98 -8.98
CA GLN A 23 -36.69 10.37 -8.55
C GLN A 23 -35.97 11.25 -9.57
N PRO A 24 -36.57 12.42 -9.90
CA PRO A 24 -35.88 13.42 -10.70
C PRO A 24 -34.68 13.95 -9.94
N ASN A 25 -33.52 13.91 -10.60
CA ASN A 25 -32.28 14.45 -10.03
C ASN A 25 -32.09 15.90 -10.48
N PRO A 26 -32.47 16.91 -9.67
CA PRO A 26 -32.32 18.28 -10.03
C PRO A 26 -30.86 18.71 -10.21
N LEU A 27 -29.93 18.03 -9.55
CA LEU A 27 -28.50 18.31 -9.69
C LEU A 27 -27.96 17.89 -11.06
N ARG A 28 -28.57 16.88 -11.71
CA ARG A 28 -28.17 16.46 -13.05
C ARG A 28 -28.38 17.56 -14.10
N ALA A 29 -29.38 18.41 -13.90
CA ALA A 29 -29.64 19.56 -14.77
C ALA A 29 -28.63 20.71 -14.54
N MET A 30 -27.99 20.74 -13.38
CA MET A 30 -26.94 21.72 -13.04
C MET A 30 -25.55 21.25 -13.46
N LEU A 31 -25.37 19.93 -13.67
CA LEU A 31 -24.10 19.40 -14.17
C LEU A 31 -23.97 19.80 -15.65
N ARG A 32 -22.92 20.53 -15.94
CA ARG A 32 -22.53 20.80 -17.31
C ARG A 32 -22.17 19.47 -17.97
N HIS A 33 -22.92 19.10 -19.01
CA HIS A 33 -22.53 17.99 -19.88
C HIS A 33 -21.25 18.39 -20.61
N VAL A 34 -20.13 17.87 -20.19
CA VAL A 34 -18.88 17.93 -20.93
C VAL A 34 -19.02 16.92 -22.06
N GLY A 35 -19.01 17.37 -23.31
CA GLY A 35 -19.08 16.46 -24.47
C GLY A 35 -17.78 15.63 -24.55
N ASP A 36 -17.85 14.44 -25.16
CA ASP A 36 -16.69 13.54 -25.36
C ASP A 36 -15.51 14.17 -26.12
N THR A 37 -15.68 15.38 -26.63
CA THR A 37 -14.68 16.17 -27.34
C THR A 37 -14.13 17.35 -26.54
N ASP A 38 -14.54 17.52 -25.28
CA ASP A 38 -14.07 18.65 -24.47
C ASP A 38 -12.64 18.33 -23.98
N LEU A 39 -11.68 19.09 -24.49
CA LEU A 39 -10.24 18.98 -24.19
C LEU A 39 -9.91 19.23 -22.70
N ASP A 40 -10.91 19.52 -21.88
CA ASP A 40 -10.79 19.78 -20.44
C ASP A 40 -11.36 18.64 -19.58
N ASP A 41 -11.04 17.38 -19.94
CA ASP A 41 -11.40 16.23 -19.11
C ASP A 41 -10.65 16.29 -17.76
N PRO A 42 -11.34 16.42 -16.62
CA PRO A 42 -10.70 16.50 -15.32
C PRO A 42 -9.95 15.23 -14.96
N VAL A 43 -10.37 14.06 -15.47
CA VAL A 43 -9.67 12.78 -15.25
C VAL A 43 -8.35 12.78 -16.01
N ALA A 44 -8.36 13.14 -17.30
CA ALA A 44 -7.12 13.23 -18.10
C ALA A 44 -6.14 14.26 -17.53
N ARG A 45 -6.63 15.36 -16.96
CA ARG A 45 -5.76 16.34 -16.26
C ARG A 45 -5.16 15.76 -14.99
N ALA A 46 -5.94 15.04 -14.20
CA ALA A 46 -5.45 14.38 -12.99
C ALA A 46 -4.40 13.32 -13.34
N GLU A 47 -4.66 12.47 -14.33
CA GLU A 47 -3.71 11.46 -14.82
C GLU A 47 -2.41 12.09 -15.32
N LYS A 48 -2.49 13.19 -16.08
CA LYS A 48 -1.33 13.93 -16.54
C LYS A 48 -0.53 14.56 -15.39
N ALA A 49 -1.21 15.08 -14.37
CA ALA A 49 -0.57 15.61 -13.17
C ALA A 49 0.16 14.50 -12.39
N LEU A 50 -0.47 13.34 -12.21
CA LEU A 50 0.14 12.17 -11.57
C LEU A 50 1.35 11.65 -12.37
N ALA A 51 1.23 11.59 -13.70
CA ALA A 51 2.36 11.22 -14.56
C ALA A 51 3.53 12.20 -14.41
N GLY A 52 3.27 13.49 -14.24
CA GLY A 52 4.28 14.51 -13.97
C GLY A 52 5.03 14.31 -12.65
N LEU A 53 4.36 13.76 -11.64
CA LEU A 53 4.95 13.48 -10.32
C LEU A 53 5.74 12.16 -10.25
N SER A 54 5.68 11.34 -11.30
CA SER A 54 6.30 10.00 -11.26
C SER A 54 7.81 10.01 -10.98
N GLY A 55 8.53 11.04 -11.44
CA GLY A 55 9.96 11.24 -11.15
C GLY A 55 10.21 11.60 -9.67
N GLU A 56 9.33 12.38 -9.06
CA GLU A 56 9.42 12.74 -7.65
C GLU A 56 9.13 11.52 -6.76
N PHE A 57 8.14 10.70 -7.11
CA PHE A 57 7.85 9.44 -6.40
C PHE A 57 9.03 8.48 -6.39
N GLN A 58 9.73 8.36 -7.53
CA GLN A 58 10.97 7.59 -7.62
C GLN A 58 12.05 8.11 -6.67
N ASN A 59 12.21 9.43 -6.64
CA ASN A 59 13.18 10.06 -5.75
C ASN A 59 12.83 9.85 -4.27
N TRP A 60 11.58 10.02 -3.90
CA TRP A 60 11.11 9.78 -2.53
C TRP A 60 11.32 8.34 -2.10
N MET A 61 10.92 7.37 -2.91
CA MET A 61 11.16 5.96 -2.60
C MET A 61 12.66 5.64 -2.46
N SER A 62 13.51 6.30 -3.25
CA SER A 62 14.96 6.14 -3.14
C SER A 62 15.52 6.75 -1.85
N ILE A 63 14.92 7.83 -1.34
CA ILE A 63 15.27 8.44 -0.05
C ILE A 63 14.86 7.51 1.09
N GLU A 64 13.62 7.00 1.09
CA GLU A 64 13.13 6.10 2.14
C GLU A 64 13.90 4.77 2.16
N ALA A 65 14.21 4.19 1.01
CA ALA A 65 15.03 2.99 0.94
C ALA A 65 16.46 3.20 1.47
N ARG A 66 17.03 4.39 1.29
CA ARG A 66 18.33 4.75 1.90
C ARG A 66 18.21 4.95 3.40
N ARG A 67 17.15 5.60 3.88
CA ARG A 67 16.86 5.78 5.30
C ARG A 67 16.75 4.44 6.01
N LEU A 68 16.00 3.49 5.42
CA LEU A 68 15.87 2.13 5.91
C LEU A 68 17.24 1.44 6.04
N SER A 69 18.10 1.56 5.02
CA SER A 69 19.45 0.99 5.08
C SER A 69 20.34 1.66 6.10
N ALA A 70 20.23 2.96 6.29
CA ALA A 70 20.99 3.69 7.31
C ALA A 70 20.57 3.25 8.73
N ALA A 71 19.27 3.06 8.97
CA ALA A 71 18.75 2.53 10.22
C ALA A 71 19.31 1.14 10.53
N HIS A 72 19.33 0.26 9.53
CA HIS A 72 19.94 -1.08 9.68
C HIS A 72 21.44 -1.02 9.93
N ALA A 73 22.19 -0.20 9.20
CA ALA A 73 23.63 -0.03 9.41
C ALA A 73 23.95 0.47 10.84
N ALA A 74 23.11 1.34 11.40
CA ALA A 74 23.25 1.77 12.79
C ALA A 74 23.06 0.62 13.78
N ILE A 75 22.13 -0.31 13.51
CA ILE A 75 21.92 -1.52 14.32
C ILE A 75 23.14 -2.46 14.24
N LEU A 76 23.68 -2.65 13.04
CA LEU A 76 24.87 -3.51 12.88
C LEU A 76 26.10 -3.01 13.65
N THR A 77 26.19 -1.72 13.91
CA THR A 77 27.30 -1.11 14.65
C THR A 77 27.04 -0.94 16.14
N GLY A 78 25.80 -0.65 16.53
CA GLY A 78 25.41 -0.27 17.89
C GLY A 78 24.45 -1.24 18.58
N GLY A 79 24.00 -2.30 17.89
CA GLY A 79 23.00 -3.23 18.39
C GLY A 79 21.57 -2.68 18.34
N PHE A 80 20.62 -3.54 18.74
CA PHE A 80 19.23 -3.11 18.91
C PHE A 80 19.07 -2.35 20.23
N THR A 81 18.79 -1.07 20.11
CA THR A 81 18.29 -0.22 21.20
C THR A 81 16.85 0.14 20.91
N GLU A 82 16.11 0.63 21.90
CA GLU A 82 14.74 1.11 21.65
C GLU A 82 14.69 2.17 20.54
N ALA A 83 15.65 3.09 20.51
CA ALA A 83 15.73 4.13 19.50
C ALA A 83 16.03 3.56 18.09
N SER A 84 17.01 2.64 17.97
CA SER A 84 17.36 2.03 16.67
C SER A 84 16.26 1.12 16.14
N ARG A 85 15.55 0.39 17.02
CA ARG A 85 14.38 -0.40 16.71
C ARG A 85 13.26 0.49 16.15
N GLN A 86 12.93 1.57 16.86
CA GLN A 86 11.89 2.50 16.43
C GLN A 86 12.21 3.15 15.08
N GLU A 87 13.46 3.53 14.84
CA GLU A 87 13.86 4.12 13.56
C GLU A 87 13.79 3.11 12.42
N LEU A 88 14.24 1.87 12.62
CA LEU A 88 14.09 0.79 11.63
C LEU A 88 12.61 0.54 11.32
N PHE A 89 11.78 0.45 12.37
CA PHE A 89 10.34 0.25 12.22
C PHE A 89 9.69 1.40 11.44
N ARG A 90 9.96 2.66 11.81
CA ARG A 90 9.41 3.83 11.13
C ARG A 90 9.77 3.83 9.65
N ALA A 91 11.06 3.61 9.32
CA ALA A 91 11.50 3.59 7.94
C ALA A 91 10.82 2.47 7.12
N ALA A 92 10.63 1.28 7.70
CA ALA A 92 9.91 0.20 7.05
C ALA A 92 8.41 0.53 6.92
N HIS A 93 7.79 1.08 7.96
CA HIS A 93 6.37 1.42 8.00
C HIS A 93 6.01 2.53 7.00
N ASP A 94 6.85 3.54 6.85
CA ASP A 94 6.66 4.61 5.88
C ASP A 94 6.69 4.04 4.44
N ILE A 95 7.65 3.15 4.13
CA ILE A 95 7.69 2.44 2.85
C ILE A 95 6.43 1.58 2.65
N LYS A 96 5.99 0.82 3.66
CA LYS A 96 4.77 0.02 3.61
C LYS A 96 3.55 0.87 3.21
N GLY A 97 3.41 2.05 3.80
CA GLY A 97 2.28 2.95 3.56
C GLY A 97 2.28 3.60 2.17
N ASP A 98 3.45 4.04 1.71
CA ASP A 98 3.55 4.92 0.55
C ASP A 98 3.88 4.18 -0.76
N ALA A 99 4.54 3.01 -0.67
CA ALA A 99 5.12 2.35 -1.83
C ALA A 99 4.09 2.00 -2.92
N ALA A 100 2.89 1.54 -2.57
CA ALA A 100 1.87 1.20 -3.55
C ALA A 100 1.39 2.46 -4.30
N THR A 101 1.18 3.58 -3.60
CA THR A 101 0.80 4.86 -4.18
C THR A 101 1.86 5.39 -5.14
N PHE A 102 3.13 5.16 -4.84
CA PHE A 102 4.26 5.59 -5.69
C PHE A 102 4.62 4.59 -6.79
N GLY A 103 3.85 3.49 -6.93
CA GLY A 103 4.05 2.50 -7.98
C GLY A 103 5.08 1.40 -7.65
N PHE A 104 5.32 1.14 -6.37
CA PHE A 104 6.23 0.09 -5.87
C PHE A 104 5.52 -0.93 -4.95
N PRO A 105 4.39 -1.54 -5.35
CA PRO A 105 3.60 -2.39 -4.46
C PRO A 105 4.41 -3.55 -3.85
N SER A 106 5.33 -4.15 -4.61
CA SER A 106 6.20 -5.21 -4.10
C SER A 106 7.18 -4.73 -3.02
N ALA A 107 7.67 -3.48 -3.10
CA ALA A 107 8.48 -2.91 -2.03
C ALA A 107 7.65 -2.70 -0.75
N GLY A 108 6.39 -2.28 -0.90
CA GLY A 108 5.45 -2.19 0.21
C GLY A 108 5.19 -3.54 0.89
N ALA A 109 4.99 -4.59 0.10
CA ALA A 109 4.80 -5.96 0.63
C ALA A 109 6.05 -6.49 1.37
N ALA A 110 7.25 -6.22 0.85
CA ALA A 110 8.49 -6.59 1.54
C ALA A 110 8.69 -5.77 2.84
N ALA A 111 8.34 -4.50 2.83
CA ALA A 111 8.39 -3.63 4.01
C ALA A 111 7.36 -4.05 5.08
N GLU A 112 6.16 -4.46 4.66
CA GLU A 112 5.17 -5.03 5.58
C GLU A 112 5.70 -6.28 6.27
N SER A 113 6.33 -7.18 5.52
CA SER A 113 6.95 -8.38 6.08
C SER A 113 8.03 -8.04 7.10
N LEU A 114 8.86 -7.02 6.83
CA LEU A 114 9.87 -6.53 7.77
C LEU A 114 9.23 -5.93 9.03
N CYS A 115 8.19 -5.12 8.90
CA CYS A 115 7.45 -4.59 10.05
C CYS A 115 6.94 -5.71 10.96
N ARG A 116 6.40 -6.79 10.39
CA ARG A 116 5.92 -7.94 11.16
C ARG A 116 7.04 -8.63 11.95
N ILE A 117 8.23 -8.75 11.38
CA ILE A 117 9.40 -9.29 12.11
C ILE A 117 9.69 -8.40 13.32
N ILE A 118 9.74 -7.07 13.13
CA ILE A 118 10.08 -6.12 14.20
C ILE A 118 8.99 -6.10 15.29
N GLU A 119 7.72 -6.28 14.94
CA GLU A 119 6.59 -6.23 15.87
C GLU A 119 6.39 -7.54 16.65
N HIS A 120 6.64 -8.69 16.01
CA HIS A 120 6.25 -9.98 16.55
C HIS A 120 7.42 -10.88 16.97
N ALA A 121 8.66 -10.56 16.63
CA ALA A 121 9.79 -11.30 17.15
C ALA A 121 9.87 -11.11 18.69
N PRO A 122 10.00 -12.22 19.47
CA PRO A 122 10.15 -12.13 20.92
C PRO A 122 11.35 -11.31 21.36
N ASP A 123 12.46 -11.49 20.66
CA ASP A 123 13.71 -10.76 20.83
C ASP A 123 14.31 -10.47 19.45
N LEU A 124 14.59 -9.20 19.17
CA LEU A 124 15.15 -8.79 17.87
C LEU A 124 16.64 -9.12 17.75
N ASP A 125 17.37 -9.26 18.86
CA ASP A 125 18.77 -9.66 18.85
C ASP A 125 18.92 -11.14 18.45
N GLU A 126 17.87 -11.96 18.63
CA GLU A 126 17.82 -13.36 18.21
C GLU A 126 17.34 -13.55 16.75
N VAL A 127 16.84 -12.50 16.10
CA VAL A 127 16.43 -12.56 14.69
C VAL A 127 17.68 -12.74 13.82
N PRO A 128 17.72 -13.75 12.93
CA PRO A 128 18.83 -13.89 12.01
C PRO A 128 19.09 -12.58 11.24
N SER A 129 20.30 -12.03 11.37
CA SER A 129 20.68 -10.77 10.73
C SER A 129 20.44 -10.77 9.23
N ASP A 130 20.64 -11.93 8.60
CA ASP A 130 20.40 -12.12 7.16
C ASP A 130 18.93 -12.00 6.80
N LEU A 131 18.01 -12.36 7.69
CA LEU A 131 16.58 -12.23 7.43
C LEU A 131 16.18 -10.77 7.29
N ILE A 132 16.65 -9.91 8.18
CA ILE A 132 16.44 -8.46 8.12
C ILE A 132 17.16 -7.87 6.90
N ALA A 133 18.41 -8.24 6.69
CA ALA A 133 19.23 -7.75 5.57
C ALA A 133 18.62 -8.12 4.21
N HIS A 134 18.06 -9.31 4.04
CA HIS A 134 17.43 -9.75 2.80
C HIS A 134 16.19 -8.89 2.48
N HIS A 135 15.35 -8.58 3.49
CA HIS A 135 14.21 -7.67 3.28
C HIS A 135 14.64 -6.28 2.81
N ILE A 136 15.65 -5.71 3.47
CA ILE A 136 16.16 -4.38 3.14
C ILE A 136 16.78 -4.36 1.73
N ASN A 137 17.59 -5.37 1.41
CA ASN A 137 18.21 -5.49 0.09
C ASN A 137 17.17 -5.68 -1.02
N ALA A 138 16.13 -6.47 -0.76
CA ALA A 138 15.02 -6.64 -1.71
C ALA A 138 14.28 -5.33 -1.96
N ILE A 139 13.93 -4.59 -0.91
CA ILE A 139 13.28 -3.28 -1.03
C ILE A 139 14.14 -2.33 -1.87
N GLN A 140 15.44 -2.26 -1.59
CA GLN A 140 16.37 -1.43 -2.38
C GLN A 140 16.48 -1.87 -3.84
N ALA A 141 16.54 -3.18 -4.10
CA ALA A 141 16.59 -3.72 -5.45
C ALA A 141 15.33 -3.38 -6.25
N ILE A 142 14.16 -3.56 -5.63
CA ILE A 142 12.86 -3.24 -6.24
C ILE A 142 12.77 -1.75 -6.58
N VAL A 143 13.16 -0.87 -5.66
CA VAL A 143 13.13 0.58 -5.87
C VAL A 143 14.09 1.01 -6.99
N ARG A 144 15.23 0.34 -7.17
CA ARG A 144 16.21 0.65 -8.23
C ARG A 144 15.78 0.16 -9.62
N GLN A 145 15.02 -0.94 -9.71
CA GLN A 145 14.82 -1.69 -10.98
C GLN A 145 13.43 -1.52 -11.63
N ARG A 146 12.74 -0.43 -11.44
CA ARG A 146 11.34 -0.16 -11.76
C ARG A 146 10.81 -0.53 -13.16
N THR A 147 11.63 -0.76 -14.20
CA THR A 147 11.20 -0.48 -15.59
C THR A 147 10.90 -1.66 -16.51
N LYS A 148 10.92 -2.92 -16.07
CA LYS A 148 10.63 -4.06 -16.94
C LYS A 148 9.49 -4.92 -16.37
N LEU A 149 8.55 -5.32 -17.23
CA LEU A 149 7.43 -6.22 -16.85
C LEU A 149 7.92 -7.51 -16.16
N ASP A 150 8.99 -8.11 -16.65
CA ASP A 150 9.62 -9.28 -16.02
C ASP A 150 10.14 -8.96 -14.61
N THR A 151 10.62 -7.74 -14.39
CA THR A 151 11.13 -7.28 -13.09
C THR A 151 10.00 -7.12 -12.07
N VAL A 152 8.79 -6.72 -12.50
CA VAL A 152 7.62 -6.59 -11.62
C VAL A 152 7.15 -7.96 -11.11
N ALA A 153 7.07 -8.96 -12.00
CA ALA A 153 6.71 -10.32 -11.61
C ALA A 153 7.75 -10.94 -10.65
N MET A 154 9.05 -10.75 -10.94
CA MET A 154 10.15 -11.20 -10.08
C MET A 154 10.13 -10.49 -8.72
N ALA A 155 9.86 -9.20 -8.67
CA ALA A 155 9.75 -8.44 -7.45
C ALA A 155 8.60 -8.94 -6.57
N GLY A 156 7.45 -9.23 -7.17
CA GLY A 156 6.29 -9.82 -6.49
C GLY A 156 6.61 -11.21 -5.91
N GLU A 157 7.28 -12.05 -6.69
CA GLU A 157 7.71 -13.38 -6.24
C GLU A 157 8.71 -13.28 -5.07
N LEU A 158 9.72 -12.42 -5.19
CA LEU A 158 10.69 -12.18 -4.12
C LEU A 158 10.01 -11.74 -2.82
N SER A 159 9.05 -10.81 -2.89
CA SER A 159 8.33 -10.32 -1.71
C SER A 159 7.48 -11.42 -1.07
N ARG A 160 6.87 -12.30 -1.86
CA ARG A 160 6.11 -13.46 -1.36
C ARG A 160 7.03 -14.48 -0.67
N GLN A 161 8.19 -14.75 -1.24
CA GLN A 161 9.19 -15.66 -0.62
C GLN A 161 9.71 -15.10 0.70
N LEU A 162 10.04 -13.82 0.74
CA LEU A 162 10.46 -13.15 1.98
C LEU A 162 9.36 -13.21 3.05
N ARG A 163 8.11 -13.01 2.66
CA ARG A 163 6.97 -13.13 3.57
C ARG A 163 6.84 -14.55 4.11
N GLY A 164 6.97 -15.57 3.26
CA GLY A 164 6.90 -16.97 3.68
C GLY A 164 7.98 -17.32 4.71
N ILE A 165 9.22 -16.89 4.46
CA ILE A 165 10.34 -17.12 5.40
C ILE A 165 10.12 -16.38 6.72
N ALA A 166 9.63 -15.13 6.67
CA ALA A 166 9.32 -14.35 7.86
C ALA A 166 8.22 -15.00 8.70
N ASP A 167 7.14 -15.45 8.05
CA ASP A 167 6.00 -16.09 8.73
C ASP A 167 6.44 -17.44 9.36
N GLU A 168 7.27 -18.23 8.68
CA GLU A 168 7.83 -19.47 9.22
C GLU A 168 8.72 -19.20 10.44
N TYR A 169 9.61 -18.21 10.35
CA TYR A 169 10.45 -17.80 11.48
C TYR A 169 9.59 -17.34 12.67
N LEU A 170 8.63 -16.44 12.43
CA LEU A 170 7.77 -15.90 13.48
C LEU A 170 6.88 -16.97 14.12
N ALA A 171 6.35 -17.91 13.35
CA ALA A 171 5.58 -19.03 13.86
C ALA A 171 6.43 -19.92 14.78
N HIS A 172 7.69 -20.19 14.39
CA HIS A 172 8.61 -20.96 15.21
C HIS A 172 9.00 -20.21 16.49
N ALA A 173 9.35 -18.94 16.39
CA ALA A 173 9.80 -18.12 17.51
C ALA A 173 8.69 -17.86 18.53
N ASN A 174 7.43 -17.84 18.09
CA ASN A 174 6.27 -17.58 18.94
C ASN A 174 5.45 -18.84 19.28
N ARG A 175 5.97 -20.03 19.07
CA ARG A 175 5.23 -21.30 19.30
C ARG A 175 4.61 -21.42 20.70
N ASP A 176 5.22 -20.80 21.70
CA ASP A 176 4.75 -20.80 23.09
C ASP A 176 3.97 -19.52 23.47
N ARG A 177 3.60 -18.67 22.47
CA ARG A 177 2.90 -17.39 22.62
C ARG A 177 1.66 -17.35 21.72
N PRO A 178 0.55 -18.00 22.08
CA PRO A 178 -0.60 -18.20 21.20
C PRO A 178 -1.24 -16.90 20.75
N GLU A 179 -1.24 -15.85 21.57
CA GLU A 179 -1.77 -14.54 21.22
C GLU A 179 -1.03 -13.86 20.06
N HIS A 180 0.29 -14.12 19.93
CA HIS A 180 1.09 -13.64 18.80
C HIS A 180 0.91 -14.52 17.57
N LEU A 181 0.73 -15.82 17.75
CA LEU A 181 0.48 -16.74 16.62
C LEU A 181 -0.82 -16.39 15.88
N GLU A 182 -1.88 -16.02 16.59
CA GLU A 182 -3.14 -15.60 15.99
C GLU A 182 -2.94 -14.36 15.10
N ALA A 183 -2.20 -13.36 15.59
CA ALA A 183 -1.88 -12.14 14.83
C ALA A 183 -0.95 -12.43 13.62
N ILE A 184 0.00 -13.36 13.75
CA ILE A 184 0.93 -13.76 12.69
C ILE A 184 0.20 -14.53 11.60
N LEU A 185 -0.73 -15.42 11.95
CA LEU A 185 -1.48 -16.27 11.02
C LEU A 185 -2.69 -15.55 10.41
N ALA A 186 -3.07 -14.37 10.93
CA ALA A 186 -4.14 -13.58 10.35
C ALA A 186 -3.85 -13.25 8.87
N PRO A 187 -4.84 -13.39 7.98
CA PRO A 187 -4.67 -13.02 6.58
C PRO A 187 -4.31 -11.55 6.46
N SER A 188 -3.39 -11.23 5.55
CA SER A 188 -3.04 -9.84 5.23
C SER A 188 -4.29 -9.11 4.72
N ILE A 189 -4.65 -7.98 5.34
CA ILE A 189 -5.76 -7.12 4.91
C ILE A 189 -5.29 -6.21 3.76
N VAL A 190 -4.43 -6.69 2.89
CA VAL A 190 -4.07 -5.94 1.69
C VAL A 190 -5.20 -6.14 0.69
N SER A 191 -6.07 -5.15 0.61
CA SER A 191 -7.05 -5.01 -0.48
C SER A 191 -6.27 -4.83 -1.78
N GLY A 192 -6.26 -5.86 -2.63
CA GLY A 192 -5.55 -5.72 -3.89
C GLY A 192 -5.60 -6.98 -4.76
N GLU A 193 -6.73 -7.23 -5.37
CA GLU A 193 -6.85 -7.70 -6.76
C GLU A 193 -7.76 -6.75 -7.52
#